data_622d7229223f64e8bb2c5e07618fe1c1
#
_entry.id   622d7229223f64e8bb2c5e07618fe1c1
#
_cell.length_a   1.000
_cell.length_b   1.000
_cell.length_c   1.000
_cell.angle_alpha   90.00
_cell.angle_beta   90.00
_cell.angle_gamma   90.00
#
_symmetry.space_group_name_H-M   'P 1'
#
loop_
_entity.id
_entity.type
_entity.pdbx_description
1 polymer ?
#
loop_
_entity_poly.entity_id
_entity_poly.type
_entity_poly.pdbx_seq_one_letter_code
_entity_poly.pdbx_strand_id
1 'polypeptide(L)'
;MAAAKLTIGYVLALPVADSVFMGGAMVTDAFGLPLEFRYTEPVRATKLQRVLYGDVLEKYIQADVIAGNLVGRLEQKPELILVFDSNLLTAMDGSKQKIVSIAPGRGAPLKEYGAVQDGADGEFFMQLTESGAPMRIRFQLTGAAATDATRKAEITRILTDCGRTMDLLEPQARVEAAVKMLWEEAPETPTG
;
A
#
# COMPACT_ATOMS: atom_id res chain seq x y z
N MET A 1 -5.84 29.46 9.01
CA MET A 1 -5.64 28.04 9.36
C MET A 1 -4.91 27.40 8.21
N ALA A 2 -3.70 26.89 8.43
CA ALA A 2 -2.99 26.15 7.39
C ALA A 2 -3.84 24.91 7.05
N ALA A 3 -4.20 24.73 5.77
CA ALA A 3 -4.81 23.50 5.31
C ALA A 3 -3.91 22.35 5.77
N ALA A 4 -4.48 21.35 6.45
CA ALA A 4 -3.75 20.18 6.85
C ALA A 4 -3.06 19.63 5.60
N LYS A 5 -1.73 19.51 5.65
CA LYS A 5 -0.94 19.09 4.50
C LYS A 5 -1.28 17.63 4.22
N LEU A 6 -2.09 17.38 3.18
CA LEU A 6 -2.51 16.04 2.79
C LEU A 6 -1.29 15.16 2.51
N THR A 7 -1.23 14.00 3.14
CA THR A 7 -0.11 13.05 3.03
C THR A 7 -0.60 11.65 2.69
N ILE A 8 0.15 10.97 1.84
CA ILE A 8 -0.11 9.59 1.40
C ILE A 8 1.07 8.70 1.80
N GLY A 9 0.76 7.56 2.40
CA GLY A 9 1.71 6.49 2.65
C GLY A 9 1.69 5.44 1.54
N TYR A 10 2.84 4.87 1.23
CA TYR A 10 3.03 3.76 0.31
C TYR A 10 3.75 2.65 1.04
N VAL A 11 3.21 1.45 1.04
CA VAL A 11 3.81 0.30 1.72
C VAL A 11 3.84 -0.89 0.78
N LEU A 12 5.00 -1.51 0.69
CA LEU A 12 5.18 -2.75 -0.05
C LEU A 12 6.08 -3.72 0.72
N ALA A 13 5.91 -5.00 0.42
CA ALA A 13 6.80 -6.08 0.80
C ALA A 13 6.98 -6.98 -0.42
N LEU A 14 8.22 -7.32 -0.74
CA LEU A 14 8.55 -8.08 -1.94
C LEU A 14 9.65 -9.12 -1.67
N PRO A 15 9.66 -10.23 -2.42
CA PRO A 15 10.80 -11.14 -2.41
C PRO A 15 11.99 -10.46 -3.12
N VAL A 16 13.15 -10.51 -2.49
CA VAL A 16 14.42 -10.00 -3.05
C VAL A 16 15.36 -11.12 -3.45
N ALA A 17 15.19 -12.31 -2.87
CA ALA A 17 15.85 -13.56 -3.25
C ALA A 17 14.98 -14.75 -2.82
N ASP A 18 15.44 -15.99 -3.10
CA ASP A 18 14.71 -17.19 -2.66
C ASP A 18 14.52 -17.18 -1.14
N SER A 19 13.25 -17.17 -0.72
CA SER A 19 12.84 -17.13 0.69
C SER A 19 13.40 -15.96 1.52
N VAL A 20 13.75 -14.86 0.85
CA VAL A 20 14.21 -13.60 1.46
C VAL A 20 13.29 -12.49 1.04
N PHE A 21 12.76 -11.77 2.01
CA PHE A 21 11.81 -10.70 1.81
C PHE A 21 12.32 -9.40 2.41
N MET A 22 12.02 -8.29 1.76
CA MET A 22 12.24 -6.95 2.29
C MET A 22 11.01 -6.11 2.05
N GLY A 23 10.88 -5.05 2.81
CA GLY A 23 9.81 -4.09 2.61
C GLY A 23 10.28 -2.65 2.71
N GLY A 24 9.48 -1.78 2.13
CA GLY A 24 9.66 -0.34 2.21
C GLY A 24 8.33 0.36 2.48
N ALA A 25 8.42 1.48 3.19
CA ALA A 25 7.32 2.40 3.40
C ALA A 25 7.80 3.83 3.15
N MET A 26 7.03 4.58 2.37
CA MET A 26 7.32 5.99 2.08
C MET A 26 6.07 6.82 2.34
N VAL A 27 6.23 7.97 2.98
CA VAL A 27 5.18 8.97 3.10
C VAL A 27 5.53 10.14 2.21
N THR A 28 4.58 10.59 1.39
CA THR A 28 4.71 11.76 0.54
C THR A 28 3.69 12.84 0.91
N ASP A 29 3.96 14.07 0.48
CA ASP A 29 2.90 15.07 0.40
C ASP A 29 2.01 14.85 -0.85
N ALA A 30 1.02 15.72 -1.04
CA ALA A 30 0.07 15.65 -2.15
C ALA A 30 0.70 15.88 -3.54
N PHE A 31 1.97 16.25 -3.61
CA PHE A 31 2.73 16.43 -4.85
C PHE A 31 3.73 15.31 -5.11
N GLY A 32 3.74 14.28 -4.25
CA GLY A 32 4.66 13.15 -4.37
C GLY A 32 6.06 13.42 -3.81
N LEU A 33 6.29 14.55 -3.12
CA LEU A 33 7.56 14.81 -2.45
C LEU A 33 7.72 13.91 -1.24
N PRO A 34 8.80 13.11 -1.12
CA PRO A 34 9.01 12.22 0.02
C PRO A 34 9.26 13.02 1.30
N LEU A 35 8.54 12.65 2.36
CA LEU A 35 8.64 13.23 3.70
C LEU A 35 9.31 12.27 4.69
N GLU A 36 9.10 10.96 4.50
CA GLU A 36 9.68 9.89 5.30
C GLU A 36 9.87 8.66 4.43
N PHE A 37 10.97 7.93 4.64
CA PHE A 37 11.19 6.61 4.06
C PHE A 37 11.72 5.66 5.14
N ARG A 38 11.14 4.46 5.21
CA ARG A 38 11.53 3.36 6.10
C ARG A 38 11.65 2.08 5.31
N TYR A 39 12.55 1.21 5.71
CA TYR A 39 12.72 -0.11 5.12
C TYR A 39 13.06 -1.16 6.19
N THR A 40 12.95 -2.41 5.86
CA THR A 40 13.33 -3.51 6.74
C THR A 40 14.68 -4.08 6.34
N GLU A 41 15.38 -4.64 7.31
CA GLU A 41 16.43 -5.62 7.02
C GLU A 41 15.84 -6.82 6.28
N PRO A 42 16.68 -7.60 5.57
CA PRO A 42 16.22 -8.81 4.91
C PRO A 42 15.64 -9.83 5.90
N VAL A 43 14.39 -10.20 5.70
CA VAL A 43 13.69 -11.23 6.49
C VAL A 43 13.83 -12.56 5.80
N ARG A 44 14.48 -13.53 6.46
CA ARG A 44 14.74 -14.88 5.94
C ARG A 44 13.84 -15.89 6.62
N ALA A 45 13.10 -16.65 5.82
CA ALA A 45 12.31 -17.79 6.33
C ALA A 45 13.24 -18.95 6.71
N THR A 46 13.14 -19.42 7.95
CA THR A 46 13.87 -20.61 8.39
C THR A 46 13.23 -21.89 7.86
N LYS A 47 14.01 -22.99 7.81
CA LYS A 47 13.47 -24.30 7.42
C LYS A 47 12.33 -24.75 8.33
N LEU A 48 12.44 -24.49 9.63
CA LEU A 48 11.39 -24.84 10.60
C LEU A 48 10.12 -24.03 10.35
N GLN A 49 10.23 -22.74 10.09
CA GLN A 49 9.07 -21.89 9.76
C GLN A 49 8.36 -22.42 8.50
N ARG A 50 9.09 -22.79 7.47
CA ARG A 50 8.49 -23.36 6.24
C ARG A 50 7.68 -24.63 6.53
N VAL A 51 8.18 -25.52 7.39
CA VAL A 51 7.45 -26.73 7.78
C VAL A 51 6.21 -26.39 8.60
N LEU A 52 6.30 -25.45 9.55
CA LEU A 52 5.19 -25.12 10.45
C LEU A 52 4.09 -24.28 9.79
N TYR A 53 4.47 -23.33 8.95
CA TYR A 53 3.52 -22.39 8.32
C TYR A 53 3.04 -22.85 6.93
N GLY A 54 3.82 -23.69 6.23
CA GLY A 54 3.48 -24.14 4.88
C GLY A 54 3.20 -22.96 3.92
N ASP A 55 2.14 -23.06 3.14
CA ASP A 55 1.78 -22.10 2.09
C ASP A 55 1.39 -20.70 2.61
N VAL A 56 1.12 -20.54 3.91
CA VAL A 56 0.76 -19.22 4.48
C VAL A 56 1.97 -18.41 4.92
N LEU A 57 3.18 -19.01 4.92
CA LEU A 57 4.38 -18.38 5.45
C LEU A 57 4.74 -17.07 4.75
N GLU A 58 4.76 -17.07 3.43
CA GLU A 58 5.13 -15.89 2.65
C GLU A 58 4.16 -14.73 2.90
N LYS A 59 2.87 -15.03 2.90
CA LYS A 59 1.83 -14.04 3.22
C LYS A 59 2.02 -13.48 4.62
N TYR A 60 2.29 -14.33 5.61
CA TYR A 60 2.54 -13.92 6.99
C TYR A 60 3.77 -13.01 7.09
N ILE A 61 4.88 -13.38 6.44
CA ILE A 61 6.11 -12.56 6.46
C ILE A 61 5.86 -11.19 5.82
N GLN A 62 5.26 -11.17 4.63
CA GLN A 62 5.05 -9.92 3.91
C GLN A 62 4.06 -8.99 4.61
N ALA A 63 2.99 -9.56 5.10
CA ALA A 63 1.88 -8.81 5.65
C ALA A 63 2.10 -8.43 7.13
N ASP A 64 2.32 -9.42 8.02
CA ASP A 64 2.40 -9.17 9.45
C ASP A 64 3.81 -8.73 9.88
N VAL A 65 4.85 -9.46 9.42
CA VAL A 65 6.21 -9.19 9.86
C VAL A 65 6.79 -7.93 9.21
N ILE A 66 6.52 -7.70 7.91
CA ILE A 66 7.10 -6.57 7.18
C ILE A 66 6.15 -5.37 7.17
N ALA A 67 5.02 -5.48 6.46
CA ALA A 67 4.14 -4.33 6.23
C ALA A 67 3.54 -3.79 7.53
N GLY A 68 3.05 -4.65 8.42
CA GLY A 68 2.51 -4.27 9.72
C GLY A 68 3.52 -3.53 10.58
N ASN A 69 4.77 -4.02 10.66
CA ASN A 69 5.84 -3.33 11.39
C ASN A 69 6.22 -1.98 10.78
N LEU A 70 6.30 -1.89 9.44
CA LEU A 70 6.60 -0.62 8.76
C LEU A 70 5.55 0.44 9.07
N VAL A 71 4.26 0.11 8.92
CA VAL A 71 3.15 1.02 9.23
C VAL A 71 3.19 1.47 10.70
N GLY A 72 3.46 0.55 11.63
CA GLY A 72 3.55 0.84 13.06
C GLY A 72 4.69 1.80 13.41
N ARG A 73 5.77 1.82 12.62
CA ARG A 73 6.98 2.62 12.85
C ARG A 73 7.03 3.94 12.10
N LEU A 74 6.04 4.25 11.24
CA LEU A 74 5.96 5.56 10.61
C LEU A 74 5.77 6.66 11.66
N GLU A 75 6.63 7.66 11.61
CA GLU A 75 6.51 8.87 12.44
C GLU A 75 5.46 9.81 11.86
N GLN A 76 5.50 10.01 10.54
CA GLN A 76 4.43 10.66 9.82
C GLN A 76 3.17 9.79 9.89
N LYS A 77 2.02 10.42 10.11
CA LYS A 77 0.73 9.73 10.13
C LYS A 77 -0.05 10.12 8.87
N PRO A 78 0.16 9.40 7.75
CA PRO A 78 -0.51 9.72 6.51
C PRO A 78 -2.01 9.57 6.65
N GLU A 79 -2.77 10.38 5.91
CA GLU A 79 -4.24 10.32 5.91
C GLU A 79 -4.76 9.04 5.24
N LEU A 80 -3.97 8.49 4.32
CA LEU A 80 -4.27 7.24 3.60
C LEU A 80 -2.97 6.50 3.30
N ILE A 81 -2.98 5.18 3.47
CA ILE A 81 -1.89 4.28 3.06
C ILE A 81 -2.35 3.47 1.86
N LEU A 82 -1.54 3.48 0.81
CA LEU A 82 -1.72 2.69 -0.39
C LEU A 82 -0.85 1.44 -0.34
N VAL A 83 -1.45 0.28 -0.61
CA VAL A 83 -0.78 -0.98 -0.85
C VAL A 83 -1.20 -1.49 -2.24
N PHE A 84 -0.33 -2.22 -2.91
CA PHE A 84 -0.59 -2.71 -4.27
C PHE A 84 -0.87 -4.22 -4.28
N ASP A 85 -0.47 -4.92 -3.23
CA ASP A 85 -0.91 -6.28 -2.97
C ASP A 85 -2.07 -6.26 -1.96
N SER A 86 -3.24 -6.71 -2.41
CA SER A 86 -4.44 -6.81 -1.56
C SER A 86 -4.26 -7.77 -0.37
N ASN A 87 -3.29 -8.69 -0.43
CA ASN A 87 -2.97 -9.55 0.70
C ASN A 87 -2.47 -8.76 1.91
N LEU A 88 -1.86 -7.59 1.70
CA LEU A 88 -1.39 -6.74 2.78
C LEU A 88 -2.54 -6.07 3.55
N LEU A 89 -3.74 -5.94 2.97
CA LEU A 89 -4.91 -5.38 3.66
C LEU A 89 -5.31 -6.20 4.90
N THR A 90 -5.24 -7.54 4.80
CA THR A 90 -5.71 -8.42 5.89
C THR A 90 -4.80 -8.41 7.11
N ALA A 91 -3.52 -8.13 6.93
CA ALA A 91 -2.56 -8.11 8.03
C ALA A 91 -2.55 -6.80 8.81
N MET A 92 -3.05 -5.75 8.20
CA MET A 92 -3.13 -4.44 8.84
C MET A 92 -4.51 -4.17 9.43
N ASP A 93 -5.29 -5.25 9.62
CA ASP A 93 -6.57 -5.24 10.32
C ASP A 93 -6.34 -4.78 11.78
N GLY A 94 -7.18 -3.84 12.22
CA GLY A 94 -7.01 -3.18 13.52
C GLY A 94 -6.06 -1.98 13.53
N SER A 95 -5.38 -1.65 12.43
CA SER A 95 -4.67 -0.38 12.30
C SER A 95 -5.66 0.80 12.40
N LYS A 96 -5.26 1.84 13.13
CA LYS A 96 -6.01 3.11 13.14
C LYS A 96 -5.86 3.89 11.83
N GLN A 97 -4.95 3.49 10.97
CA GLN A 97 -4.70 4.10 9.67
C GLN A 97 -5.73 3.62 8.64
N LYS A 98 -6.11 4.51 7.72
CA LYS A 98 -6.90 4.13 6.55
C LYS A 98 -5.96 3.49 5.53
N ILE A 99 -6.19 2.22 5.22
CA ILE A 99 -5.35 1.46 4.29
C ILE A 99 -6.24 0.96 3.16
N VAL A 100 -5.78 1.14 1.93
CA VAL A 100 -6.47 0.66 0.74
C VAL A 100 -5.50 -0.02 -0.22
N SER A 101 -5.98 -1.02 -0.92
CA SER A 101 -5.28 -1.54 -2.08
C SER A 101 -5.72 -0.77 -3.32
N ILE A 102 -4.75 -0.38 -4.14
CA ILE A 102 -4.96 0.30 -5.42
C ILE A 102 -4.28 -0.48 -6.53
N ALA A 103 -4.97 -0.64 -7.65
CA ALA A 103 -4.43 -1.30 -8.83
C ALA A 103 -5.08 -0.75 -10.11
N PRO A 104 -4.41 -0.84 -11.27
CA PRO A 104 -5.07 -0.57 -12.54
C PRO A 104 -6.31 -1.46 -12.70
N GLY A 105 -7.43 -0.84 -13.03
CA GLY A 105 -8.65 -1.56 -13.34
C GLY A 105 -8.69 -2.03 -14.80
N ARG A 106 -9.81 -2.57 -15.20
CA ARG A 106 -10.09 -3.02 -16.58
C ARG A 106 -11.40 -2.41 -17.03
N GLY A 107 -11.56 -2.26 -18.34
CA GLY A 107 -12.80 -1.78 -18.93
C GLY A 107 -12.71 -0.36 -19.50
N ALA A 108 -13.88 0.19 -19.88
CA ALA A 108 -13.97 1.52 -20.44
C ALA A 108 -13.81 2.60 -19.36
N PRO A 109 -13.32 3.80 -19.72
CA PRO A 109 -13.27 4.94 -18.79
C PRO A 109 -14.66 5.27 -18.23
N LEU A 110 -14.70 5.75 -17.00
CA LEU A 110 -15.89 6.35 -16.41
C LEU A 110 -16.09 7.76 -16.99
N LYS A 111 -17.29 8.33 -16.76
CA LYS A 111 -17.73 9.57 -17.45
C LYS A 111 -16.83 10.77 -17.21
N GLU A 112 -16.25 10.89 -16.02
CA GLU A 112 -15.47 12.07 -15.63
C GLU A 112 -14.43 11.74 -14.56
N TYR A 113 -13.43 12.60 -14.41
CA TYR A 113 -12.45 12.51 -13.34
C TYR A 113 -13.10 12.54 -11.96
N GLY A 114 -12.72 11.64 -11.07
CA GLY A 114 -13.32 11.48 -9.75
C GLY A 114 -14.61 10.63 -9.74
N ALA A 115 -15.13 10.24 -10.91
CA ALA A 115 -16.30 9.35 -10.96
C ALA A 115 -16.01 8.03 -10.25
N VAL A 116 -17.02 7.52 -9.54
CA VAL A 116 -16.95 6.29 -8.75
C VAL A 116 -18.01 5.32 -9.24
N GLN A 117 -17.62 4.06 -9.40
CA GLN A 117 -18.50 2.94 -9.68
C GLN A 117 -18.33 1.88 -8.61
N ASP A 118 -19.43 1.42 -8.02
CA ASP A 118 -19.42 0.35 -7.02
C ASP A 118 -19.03 -0.99 -7.62
N GLY A 119 -18.20 -1.72 -6.90
CA GLY A 119 -17.90 -3.14 -7.09
C GLY A 119 -18.50 -3.98 -5.97
N ALA A 120 -17.99 -5.18 -5.79
CA ALA A 120 -18.42 -6.10 -4.72
C ALA A 120 -17.44 -6.02 -3.52
N ASP A 121 -17.93 -6.35 -2.31
CA ASP A 121 -17.11 -6.68 -1.14
C ASP A 121 -15.99 -5.67 -0.80
N GLY A 122 -16.33 -4.38 -0.66
CA GLY A 122 -15.38 -3.33 -0.32
C GLY A 122 -14.49 -2.90 -1.49
N GLU A 123 -14.83 -3.32 -2.70
CA GLU A 123 -14.19 -2.88 -3.94
C GLU A 123 -15.03 -1.79 -4.62
N PHE A 124 -14.37 -0.83 -5.21
CA PHE A 124 -14.97 0.16 -6.09
C PHE A 124 -13.94 0.65 -7.12
N PHE A 125 -14.43 1.28 -8.17
CA PHE A 125 -13.61 1.81 -9.25
C PHE A 125 -13.67 3.32 -9.27
N MET A 126 -12.54 3.98 -9.52
CA MET A 126 -12.44 5.43 -9.60
C MET A 126 -11.72 5.87 -10.87
N GLN A 127 -12.24 6.88 -11.52
CA GLN A 127 -11.56 7.55 -12.61
C GLN A 127 -10.57 8.58 -12.05
N LEU A 128 -9.29 8.21 -12.02
CA LEU A 128 -8.20 9.04 -11.49
C LEU A 128 -7.22 9.50 -12.58
N THR A 129 -7.56 9.26 -13.84
CA THR A 129 -6.85 9.71 -15.02
C THR A 129 -7.84 10.33 -16.00
N GLU A 130 -7.39 11.21 -16.88
CA GLU A 130 -8.26 11.81 -17.90
C GLU A 130 -8.74 10.81 -18.95
N SER A 131 -7.95 9.76 -19.19
CA SER A 131 -8.24 8.71 -20.15
C SER A 131 -7.73 7.37 -19.65
N GLY A 132 -8.29 6.28 -20.14
CA GLY A 132 -7.92 4.92 -19.76
C GLY A 132 -8.87 4.29 -18.75
N ALA A 133 -8.58 3.05 -18.37
CA ALA A 133 -9.41 2.30 -17.43
C ALA A 133 -9.42 2.94 -16.03
N PRO A 134 -10.53 2.85 -15.29
CA PRO A 134 -10.57 3.35 -13.92
C PRO A 134 -9.64 2.54 -13.02
N MET A 135 -9.18 3.15 -11.93
CA MET A 135 -8.42 2.46 -10.91
C MET A 135 -9.35 1.62 -10.05
N ARG A 136 -8.92 0.40 -9.74
CA ARG A 136 -9.60 -0.48 -8.80
C ARG A 136 -9.08 -0.21 -7.38
N ILE A 137 -9.99 0.13 -6.48
CA ILE A 137 -9.71 0.42 -5.09
C ILE A 137 -10.39 -0.64 -4.23
N ARG A 138 -9.69 -1.19 -3.25
CA ARG A 138 -10.25 -2.11 -2.27
C ARG A 138 -9.87 -1.67 -0.86
N PHE A 139 -10.83 -1.67 0.04
CA PHE A 139 -10.61 -1.44 1.47
C PHE A 139 -11.31 -2.51 2.29
N GLN A 140 -10.87 -2.67 3.53
CA GLN A 140 -11.47 -3.64 4.43
C GLN A 140 -12.78 -3.09 5.01
N LEU A 141 -13.84 -3.87 4.85
CA LEU A 141 -15.15 -3.55 5.42
C LEU A 141 -15.15 -3.80 6.93
N THR A 142 -15.77 -2.90 7.67
CA THR A 142 -15.97 -3.05 9.13
C THR A 142 -17.20 -3.87 9.46
N GLY A 143 -18.06 -4.13 8.47
CA GLY A 143 -19.37 -4.75 8.63
C GLY A 143 -20.47 -3.77 9.09
N ALA A 144 -20.11 -2.52 9.38
CA ALA A 144 -21.07 -1.46 9.74
C ALA A 144 -21.29 -0.55 8.52
N ALA A 145 -22.38 -0.72 7.79
CA ALA A 145 -22.65 -0.06 6.51
C ALA A 145 -22.46 1.47 6.52
N ALA A 146 -22.92 2.15 7.57
CA ALA A 146 -22.75 3.60 7.69
C ALA A 146 -21.28 4.01 7.86
N THR A 147 -20.50 3.24 8.63
CA THR A 147 -19.08 3.45 8.82
C THR A 147 -18.30 3.20 7.51
N ASP A 148 -18.64 2.13 6.81
CA ASP A 148 -18.02 1.76 5.54
C ASP A 148 -18.31 2.80 4.45
N ALA A 149 -19.54 3.34 4.39
CA ALA A 149 -19.90 4.43 3.48
C ALA A 149 -19.11 5.72 3.76
N THR A 150 -18.99 6.09 5.03
CA THR A 150 -18.19 7.27 5.44
C THR A 150 -16.72 7.08 5.07
N ARG A 151 -16.15 5.91 5.37
CA ARG A 151 -14.76 5.56 5.02
C ARG A 151 -14.52 5.62 3.52
N LYS A 152 -15.43 5.06 2.73
CA LYS A 152 -15.38 5.13 1.26
C LYS A 152 -15.37 6.57 0.75
N ALA A 153 -16.26 7.42 1.28
CA ALA A 153 -16.32 8.83 0.89
C ALA A 153 -15.01 9.57 1.20
N GLU A 154 -14.41 9.33 2.36
CA GLU A 154 -13.12 9.92 2.73
C GLU A 154 -11.98 9.44 1.82
N ILE A 155 -11.90 8.13 1.54
CA ILE A 155 -10.92 7.55 0.62
C ILE A 155 -11.06 8.20 -0.77
N THR A 156 -12.29 8.26 -1.28
CA THR A 156 -12.60 8.88 -2.58
C THR A 156 -12.10 10.32 -2.64
N ARG A 157 -12.39 11.13 -1.62
CA ARG A 157 -11.94 12.52 -1.55
C ARG A 157 -10.40 12.61 -1.58
N ILE A 158 -9.71 11.86 -0.73
CA ILE A 158 -8.25 11.88 -0.64
C ILE A 158 -7.62 11.50 -1.98
N LEU A 159 -8.07 10.40 -2.59
CA LEU A 159 -7.53 9.93 -3.87
C LEU A 159 -7.81 10.91 -5.02
N THR A 160 -9.00 11.54 -5.03
CA THR A 160 -9.35 12.57 -6.02
C THR A 160 -8.45 13.78 -5.88
N ASP A 161 -8.23 14.27 -4.66
CA ASP A 161 -7.42 15.46 -4.39
C ASP A 161 -5.95 15.22 -4.75
N CYS A 162 -5.37 14.08 -4.34
CA CYS A 162 -3.98 13.74 -4.65
C CYS A 162 -3.76 13.39 -6.13
N GLY A 163 -4.67 12.65 -6.74
CA GLY A 163 -4.55 12.26 -8.15
C GLY A 163 -4.62 13.43 -9.14
N ARG A 164 -5.01 14.64 -8.70
CA ARG A 164 -4.93 15.86 -9.51
C ARG A 164 -3.52 16.45 -9.57
N THR A 165 -2.69 16.14 -8.59
CA THR A 165 -1.39 16.78 -8.40
C THR A 165 -0.23 15.82 -8.62
N MET A 166 -0.49 14.50 -8.61
CA MET A 166 0.53 13.47 -8.80
C MET A 166 -0.06 12.20 -9.40
N ASP A 167 0.78 11.39 -10.04
CA ASP A 167 0.45 10.00 -10.36
C ASP A 167 0.50 9.18 -9.07
N LEU A 168 -0.64 8.61 -8.67
CA LEU A 168 -0.75 7.82 -7.44
C LEU A 168 0.01 6.49 -7.48
N LEU A 169 0.41 6.01 -8.64
CA LEU A 169 1.16 4.74 -8.78
C LEU A 169 2.67 4.95 -8.82
N GLU A 170 3.12 6.14 -9.22
CA GLU A 170 4.55 6.42 -9.40
C GLU A 170 5.36 6.27 -8.10
N PRO A 171 4.92 6.77 -6.91
CA PRO A 171 5.69 6.64 -5.69
C PRO A 171 5.97 5.20 -5.26
N GLN A 172 5.09 4.26 -5.61
CA GLN A 172 5.36 2.84 -5.37
C GLN A 172 6.60 2.36 -6.12
N ALA A 173 6.72 2.74 -7.39
CA ALA A 173 7.88 2.34 -8.20
C ALA A 173 9.19 2.85 -7.57
N ARG A 174 9.18 4.04 -6.97
CA ARG A 174 10.32 4.56 -6.21
C ARG A 174 10.64 3.74 -4.97
N VAL A 175 9.63 3.36 -4.20
CA VAL A 175 9.82 2.50 -3.01
C VAL A 175 10.38 1.14 -3.42
N GLU A 176 9.86 0.53 -4.48
CA GLU A 176 10.33 -0.75 -5.00
C GLU A 176 11.79 -0.66 -5.47
N ALA A 177 12.13 0.38 -6.24
CA ALA A 177 13.48 0.61 -6.70
C ALA A 177 14.46 0.83 -5.53
N ALA A 178 14.04 1.62 -4.52
CA ALA A 178 14.86 1.85 -3.33
C ALA A 178 15.12 0.56 -2.53
N VAL A 179 14.10 -0.29 -2.34
CA VAL A 179 14.27 -1.58 -1.64
C VAL A 179 15.19 -2.52 -2.41
N LYS A 180 15.07 -2.59 -3.74
CA LYS A 180 15.97 -3.40 -4.59
C LYS A 180 17.41 -2.90 -4.53
N MET A 181 17.62 -1.59 -4.60
CA MET A 181 18.95 -0.99 -4.48
C MET A 181 19.59 -1.30 -3.12
N LEU A 182 18.83 -1.16 -2.03
CA LEU A 182 19.31 -1.50 -0.69
C LEU A 182 19.68 -2.99 -0.54
N TRP A 183 18.98 -3.87 -1.24
CA TRP A 183 19.32 -5.29 -1.28
C TRP A 183 20.62 -5.54 -2.02
N GLU A 184 20.84 -4.89 -3.18
CA GLU A 184 22.05 -5.02 -3.99
C GLU A 184 23.29 -4.45 -3.29
N GLU A 185 23.13 -3.37 -2.51
CA GLU A 185 24.19 -2.74 -1.72
C GLU A 185 24.46 -3.45 -0.38
N ALA A 186 23.58 -4.35 0.04
CA ALA A 186 23.77 -5.07 1.30
C ALA A 186 25.02 -5.97 1.20
N PRO A 187 25.94 -5.93 2.19
CA PRO A 187 27.09 -6.81 2.19
C PRO A 187 26.63 -8.26 2.19
N GLU A 188 27.24 -9.11 1.35
CA GLU A 188 26.98 -10.53 1.33
C GLU A 188 27.14 -11.09 2.76
N THR A 189 26.02 -11.50 3.37
CA THR A 189 26.08 -12.15 4.69
C THR A 189 26.76 -13.51 4.48
N PRO A 190 27.91 -13.79 5.13
CA PRO A 190 28.54 -15.09 4.97
C PRO A 190 27.53 -16.18 5.33
N THR A 191 27.29 -17.05 4.36
CA THR A 191 26.52 -18.29 4.55
C THR A 191 27.26 -19.15 5.58
N GLY A 192 26.73 -19.17 6.81
CA GLY A 192 27.15 -20.12 7.86
C GLY A 192 26.40 -21.43 7.73
#